data_16896a7915bc6bc4af3f8636c1f30a63
#
_entry.id   16896a7915bc6bc4af3f8636c1f30a63
#
_cell.length_a   1.000
_cell.length_b   1.000
_cell.length_c   1.000
_cell.angle_alpha   90.00
_cell.angle_beta   90.00
_cell.angle_gamma   90.00
#
_symmetry.space_group_name_H-M   'P 1'
#
loop_
_entity.id
_entity.type
_entity.pdbx_description
1 polymer ?
#
loop_
_entity_poly.entity_id
_entity_poly.type
_entity_poly.pdbx_seq_one_letter_code
_entity_poly.pdbx_strand_id
1 'polypeptide(L)'
;MTIRSAQTTIRMSMMNVVHDLSVLVARDAGLFREEGLDVEVIATAGTARANPVGEALHAKIFDRSLETLYNGGGLDQYRMCEWGVMKRTVEAVQSGQRPAKIVALGAAMTRMALVTFPASGLYEPEQLKDRPIAVSPYNGSHFTTLKMLEGFLEKSHIQVTHAGTMVERLTAVRRGEAAAANVMEPWISVAQKRGFRVIMESNSTRAEAASDDLDGPTLAALFHAQARAAALINTDPARYAHYFVAEAQGLLEPQDLQTWRLLYGPPAPYTRERFQDTYRWMLGYPNLVAPGATYEEVVDNRAWQ
;
A
#
# COMPACT_ATOMS: atom_id res chain seq x y z
N MET A 1 -3.82 -35.81 26.59
CA MET A 1 -2.55 -35.26 26.07
C MET A 1 -2.84 -34.77 24.66
N THR A 2 -3.22 -33.49 24.51
CA THR A 2 -3.61 -32.90 23.22
C THR A 2 -2.31 -32.57 22.49
N ILE A 3 -2.04 -33.28 21.42
CA ILE A 3 -0.93 -33.00 20.52
C ILE A 3 -1.28 -31.62 19.89
N ARG A 4 -0.63 -30.54 20.33
CA ARG A 4 -0.65 -29.29 19.60
C ARG A 4 -0.02 -29.58 18.23
N SER A 5 -0.83 -29.53 17.18
CA SER A 5 -0.31 -29.47 15.81
C SER A 5 0.70 -28.31 15.74
N ALA A 6 1.82 -28.51 15.09
CA ALA A 6 2.79 -27.45 14.86
C ALA A 6 2.05 -26.30 14.18
N GLN A 7 1.94 -25.17 14.87
CA GLN A 7 1.26 -23.99 14.35
C GLN A 7 2.10 -23.47 13.18
N THR A 8 1.51 -23.43 11.98
CA THR A 8 2.21 -22.94 10.79
C THR A 8 2.42 -21.44 10.95
N THR A 9 3.67 -21.00 10.93
CA THR A 9 4.01 -19.59 10.96
C THR A 9 3.75 -18.98 9.59
N ILE A 10 2.93 -17.93 9.52
CA ILE A 10 2.61 -17.17 8.30
C ILE A 10 3.46 -15.91 8.27
N ARG A 11 4.31 -15.77 7.27
CA ARG A 11 5.18 -14.60 7.08
C ARG A 11 4.53 -13.58 6.17
N MET A 12 4.17 -12.44 6.75
CA MET A 12 3.45 -11.36 6.09
C MET A 12 4.34 -10.14 5.88
N SER A 13 4.26 -9.51 4.72
CA SER A 13 4.98 -8.26 4.47
C SER A 13 4.41 -7.10 5.31
N MET A 14 5.28 -6.17 5.74
CA MET A 14 4.92 -4.87 6.27
C MET A 14 5.60 -3.77 5.46
N MET A 15 4.84 -2.82 4.92
CA MET A 15 5.34 -1.70 4.11
C MET A 15 5.31 -0.37 4.86
N ASN A 16 4.19 -0.07 5.52
CA ASN A 16 3.97 1.16 6.29
C ASN A 16 2.72 1.03 7.14
N VAL A 17 2.60 1.88 8.14
CA VAL A 17 1.54 1.78 9.15
C VAL A 17 0.14 1.89 8.56
N VAL A 18 -0.12 2.85 7.69
CA VAL A 18 -1.50 3.05 7.17
C VAL A 18 -2.01 1.87 6.36
N HIS A 19 -1.12 1.13 5.71
CA HIS A 19 -1.47 -0.08 4.98
C HIS A 19 -1.64 -1.30 5.88
N ASP A 20 -0.87 -1.35 6.96
CA ASP A 20 -0.65 -2.57 7.73
C ASP A 20 -1.22 -2.50 9.15
N LEU A 21 -1.91 -1.39 9.50
CA LEU A 21 -2.42 -1.17 10.86
C LEU A 21 -3.36 -2.30 11.31
N SER A 22 -4.24 -2.81 10.44
CA SER A 22 -5.13 -3.92 10.79
C SER A 22 -4.37 -5.19 11.15
N VAL A 23 -3.22 -5.43 10.54
CA VAL A 23 -2.34 -6.57 10.85
C VAL A 23 -1.57 -6.31 12.14
N LEU A 24 -1.05 -5.10 12.33
CA LEU A 24 -0.35 -4.72 13.57
C LEU A 24 -1.29 -4.82 14.77
N VAL A 25 -2.51 -4.31 14.64
CA VAL A 25 -3.53 -4.39 15.69
C VAL A 25 -3.97 -5.83 15.94
N ALA A 26 -4.17 -6.63 14.87
CA ALA A 26 -4.51 -8.05 15.04
C ALA A 26 -3.42 -8.83 15.77
N ARG A 27 -2.14 -8.55 15.45
CA ARG A 27 -0.99 -9.14 16.14
C ARG A 27 -0.94 -8.72 17.62
N ASP A 28 -0.98 -7.42 17.89
CA ASP A 28 -0.73 -6.87 19.22
C ASP A 28 -1.90 -7.10 20.18
N ALA A 29 -3.14 -7.18 19.64
CA ALA A 29 -4.33 -7.59 20.39
C ALA A 29 -4.48 -9.14 20.52
N GLY A 30 -3.59 -9.93 19.92
CA GLY A 30 -3.62 -11.39 20.00
C GLY A 30 -4.68 -12.05 19.12
N LEU A 31 -5.33 -11.31 18.19
CA LEU A 31 -6.43 -11.83 17.39
C LEU A 31 -6.00 -12.98 16.47
N PHE A 32 -4.79 -12.95 15.92
CA PHE A 32 -4.25 -14.07 15.15
C PHE A 32 -4.13 -15.35 15.98
N ARG A 33 -3.66 -15.21 17.22
CA ARG A 33 -3.53 -16.37 18.14
C ARG A 33 -4.89 -16.93 18.53
N GLU A 34 -5.91 -16.11 18.67
CA GLU A 34 -7.30 -16.55 18.91
C GLU A 34 -7.85 -17.36 17.75
N GLU A 35 -7.43 -17.05 16.51
CA GLU A 35 -7.74 -17.82 15.30
C GLU A 35 -6.81 -19.06 15.10
N GLY A 36 -5.91 -19.33 16.05
CA GLY A 36 -4.97 -20.45 15.94
C GLY A 36 -3.79 -20.19 15.02
N LEU A 37 -3.52 -18.95 14.64
CA LEU A 37 -2.46 -18.56 13.72
C LEU A 37 -1.24 -18.01 14.47
N ASP A 38 -0.05 -18.37 13.97
CA ASP A 38 1.22 -17.73 14.29
C ASP A 38 1.60 -16.83 13.09
N VAL A 39 1.67 -15.50 13.31
CA VAL A 39 1.94 -14.53 12.24
C VAL A 39 3.19 -13.74 12.55
N GLU A 40 4.18 -13.88 11.66
CA GLU A 40 5.39 -13.07 11.65
C GLU A 40 5.25 -11.92 10.65
N VAL A 41 5.44 -10.68 11.13
CA VAL A 41 5.38 -9.47 10.30
C VAL A 41 6.78 -9.05 9.90
N ILE A 42 7.10 -9.16 8.61
CA ILE A 42 8.42 -8.90 8.05
C ILE A 42 8.45 -7.54 7.38
N ALA A 43 9.30 -6.64 7.88
CA ALA A 43 9.49 -5.32 7.29
C ALA A 43 10.13 -5.42 5.89
N THR A 44 9.48 -4.79 4.90
CA THR A 44 9.95 -4.70 3.52
C THR A 44 10.48 -3.29 3.22
N ALA A 45 11.13 -3.10 2.07
CA ALA A 45 11.67 -1.81 1.64
C ALA A 45 10.58 -0.78 1.32
N GLY A 46 9.91 -0.28 2.25
CA GLY A 46 8.85 0.74 2.20
C GLY A 46 8.54 1.19 3.62
N THR A 47 8.93 0.39 4.62
CA THR A 47 8.94 0.79 6.02
C THR A 47 10.13 1.71 6.23
N ALA A 48 9.87 3.00 6.15
CA ALA A 48 10.88 4.04 6.27
C ALA A 48 11.49 4.09 7.68
N ARG A 49 12.51 3.28 7.89
CA ARG A 49 13.59 3.72 8.77
C ARG A 49 14.54 4.50 7.90
N ALA A 50 14.90 5.72 8.35
CA ALA A 50 15.79 6.67 7.70
C ALA A 50 16.72 6.01 6.66
N ASN A 51 16.39 6.17 5.38
CA ASN A 51 17.21 5.63 4.32
C ASN A 51 18.43 6.53 4.16
N PRO A 52 19.66 6.00 4.20
CA PRO A 52 20.82 6.77 3.81
C PRO A 52 20.71 7.18 2.35
N VAL A 53 21.08 8.41 2.03
CA VAL A 53 21.07 8.96 0.66
C VAL A 53 22.27 8.37 -0.11
N GLY A 54 22.05 7.86 -1.34
CA GLY A 54 23.11 7.48 -2.26
C GLY A 54 22.92 6.13 -2.97
N GLU A 55 23.81 5.81 -3.92
CA GLU A 55 23.77 4.59 -4.76
C GLU A 55 23.81 3.27 -3.96
N ALA A 56 24.48 3.25 -2.80
CA ALA A 56 24.46 2.10 -1.87
C ALA A 56 23.05 1.77 -1.33
N LEU A 57 22.09 2.70 -1.45
CA LEU A 57 20.71 2.54 -1.07
C LEU A 57 19.95 1.66 -2.05
N HIS A 58 20.18 1.82 -3.36
CA HIS A 58 19.53 1.01 -4.39
C HIS A 58 19.82 -0.49 -4.19
N ALA A 59 21.06 -0.86 -3.94
CA ALA A 59 21.44 -2.26 -3.70
C ALA A 59 20.73 -2.84 -2.45
N LYS A 60 20.68 -2.08 -1.34
CA LYS A 60 20.01 -2.55 -0.09
C LYS A 60 18.48 -2.57 -0.19
N ILE A 61 17.89 -1.71 -1.00
CA ILE A 61 16.45 -1.71 -1.27
C ILE A 61 16.09 -2.92 -2.14
N PHE A 62 16.88 -3.26 -3.13
CA PHE A 62 16.67 -4.44 -3.99
C PHE A 62 16.80 -5.74 -3.20
N ASP A 63 17.75 -5.87 -2.28
CA ASP A 63 17.95 -7.07 -1.45
C ASP A 63 16.82 -7.32 -0.44
N ARG A 64 15.99 -6.31 -0.15
CA ARG A 64 14.81 -6.42 0.72
C ARG A 64 13.53 -5.97 0.02
N SER A 65 13.52 -5.96 -1.30
CA SER A 65 12.31 -5.69 -2.04
C SER A 65 11.26 -6.77 -1.72
N LEU A 66 10.02 -6.40 -1.77
CA LEU A 66 8.91 -7.34 -1.55
C LEU A 66 9.02 -8.54 -2.51
N GLU A 67 9.43 -8.30 -3.75
CA GLU A 67 9.62 -9.34 -4.76
C GLU A 67 10.75 -10.30 -4.40
N THR A 68 11.91 -9.78 -4.00
CA THR A 68 13.07 -10.59 -3.63
C THR A 68 12.73 -11.48 -2.44
N LEU A 69 12.07 -10.91 -1.41
CA LEU A 69 11.66 -11.67 -0.24
C LEU A 69 10.61 -12.74 -0.59
N TYR A 70 9.60 -12.38 -1.40
CA TYR A 70 8.55 -13.32 -1.77
C TYR A 70 9.09 -14.43 -2.66
N ASN A 71 9.82 -14.11 -3.71
CA ASN A 71 10.40 -15.09 -4.64
C ASN A 71 11.44 -16.01 -3.96
N GLY A 72 12.16 -15.48 -2.99
CA GLY A 72 13.10 -16.26 -2.15
C GLY A 72 12.45 -17.10 -1.04
N GLY A 73 11.09 -17.13 -0.97
CA GLY A 73 10.37 -17.90 0.04
C GLY A 73 10.39 -17.27 1.44
N GLY A 74 10.80 -16.01 1.56
CA GLY A 74 10.82 -15.27 2.83
C GLY A 74 9.47 -14.69 3.25
N LEU A 75 8.47 -14.71 2.37
CA LEU A 75 7.09 -14.29 2.62
C LEU A 75 6.12 -15.34 2.09
N ASP A 76 5.02 -15.54 2.79
CA ASP A 76 3.90 -16.40 2.37
C ASP A 76 2.74 -15.57 1.82
N GLN A 77 2.64 -14.33 2.27
CA GLN A 77 1.64 -13.37 1.85
C GLN A 77 2.26 -11.97 1.74
N TYR A 78 1.82 -11.20 0.75
CA TYR A 78 2.13 -9.77 0.64
C TYR A 78 0.90 -8.96 0.28
N ARG A 79 0.95 -7.67 0.59
CA ARG A 79 -0.12 -6.71 0.27
C ARG A 79 0.46 -5.37 -0.14
N MET A 80 -0.22 -4.72 -1.06
CA MET A 80 0.09 -3.36 -1.51
C MET A 80 -1.15 -2.74 -2.17
N CYS A 81 -1.01 -1.59 -2.82
CA CYS A 81 -2.12 -1.05 -3.59
C CYS A 81 -2.61 -2.08 -4.63
N GLU A 82 -3.88 -2.09 -4.89
CA GLU A 82 -4.55 -3.03 -5.80
C GLU A 82 -3.82 -3.14 -7.16
N TRP A 83 -3.48 -2.01 -7.77
CA TRP A 83 -2.75 -1.98 -9.05
C TRP A 83 -1.35 -2.61 -8.96
N GLY A 84 -0.64 -2.36 -7.86
CA GLY A 84 0.67 -2.96 -7.63
C GLY A 84 0.61 -4.48 -7.48
N VAL A 85 -0.38 -4.99 -6.75
CA VAL A 85 -0.60 -6.44 -6.65
C VAL A 85 -0.99 -7.01 -8.01
N MET A 86 -1.93 -6.37 -8.74
CA MET A 86 -2.32 -6.78 -10.08
C MET A 86 -1.11 -6.88 -11.02
N LYS A 87 -0.29 -5.85 -11.08
CA LYS A 87 0.92 -5.86 -11.90
C LYS A 87 1.83 -7.05 -11.59
N ARG A 88 2.13 -7.27 -10.29
CA ARG A 88 3.05 -8.33 -9.86
C ARG A 88 2.51 -9.73 -10.11
N THR A 89 1.22 -9.96 -9.84
CA THR A 89 0.60 -11.28 -10.08
C THR A 89 0.56 -11.60 -11.57
N VAL A 90 0.25 -10.62 -12.44
CA VAL A 90 0.29 -10.79 -13.90
C VAL A 90 1.72 -11.07 -14.39
N GLU A 91 2.71 -10.33 -13.92
CA GLU A 91 4.11 -10.54 -14.29
C GLU A 91 4.64 -11.90 -13.80
N ALA A 92 4.25 -12.34 -12.60
CA ALA A 92 4.66 -13.65 -12.08
C ALA A 92 4.12 -14.81 -12.93
N VAL A 93 2.85 -14.74 -13.38
CA VAL A 93 2.26 -15.73 -14.30
C VAL A 93 3.06 -15.83 -15.61
N GLN A 94 3.50 -14.68 -16.14
CA GLN A 94 4.17 -14.62 -17.45
C GLN A 94 5.66 -14.92 -17.40
N SER A 95 6.32 -14.67 -16.27
CA SER A 95 7.78 -14.79 -16.13
C SER A 95 8.25 -16.09 -15.48
N GLY A 96 7.34 -16.94 -15.01
CA GLY A 96 7.68 -18.16 -14.27
C GLY A 96 8.31 -17.92 -12.90
N GLN A 97 8.11 -16.73 -12.32
CA GLN A 97 8.48 -16.43 -10.93
C GLN A 97 7.57 -17.21 -9.96
N ARG A 98 7.91 -17.21 -8.66
CA ARG A 98 7.07 -17.83 -7.65
C ARG A 98 5.62 -17.33 -7.78
N PRO A 99 4.67 -18.23 -8.02
CA PRO A 99 3.29 -17.85 -8.25
C PRO A 99 2.69 -17.21 -6.99
N ALA A 100 1.88 -16.18 -7.20
CA ALA A 100 1.02 -15.61 -6.18
C ALA A 100 -0.32 -15.28 -6.83
N LYS A 101 -1.42 -15.46 -6.11
CA LYS A 101 -2.74 -15.03 -6.56
C LYS A 101 -3.30 -13.98 -5.63
N ILE A 102 -4.10 -13.08 -6.17
CA ILE A 102 -4.90 -12.15 -5.37
C ILE A 102 -5.95 -12.96 -4.64
N VAL A 103 -5.90 -12.96 -3.31
CA VAL A 103 -6.78 -13.76 -2.46
C VAL A 103 -7.84 -12.91 -1.73
N ALA A 104 -7.66 -11.58 -1.72
CA ALA A 104 -8.61 -10.64 -1.12
C ALA A 104 -8.41 -9.19 -1.59
N LEU A 105 -9.48 -8.39 -1.47
CA LEU A 105 -9.35 -6.99 -1.12
C LEU A 105 -9.00 -6.90 0.36
N GLY A 106 -7.93 -6.18 0.70
CA GLY A 106 -7.44 -6.05 2.07
C GLY A 106 -8.24 -5.05 2.90
N ALA A 107 -8.03 -5.10 4.21
CA ALA A 107 -8.77 -4.29 5.18
C ALA A 107 -8.54 -2.78 5.06
N ALA A 108 -7.39 -2.33 4.58
CA ALA A 108 -7.05 -0.91 4.51
C ALA A 108 -7.57 -0.23 3.24
N MET A 109 -8.27 0.89 3.43
CA MET A 109 -8.59 1.85 2.36
C MET A 109 -7.74 3.10 2.59
N THR A 110 -6.60 3.17 1.89
CA THR A 110 -5.60 4.21 2.10
C THR A 110 -5.98 5.51 1.44
N ARG A 111 -6.08 6.57 2.22
CA ARG A 111 -6.20 7.94 1.70
C ARG A 111 -4.86 8.39 1.14
N MET A 112 -4.87 8.83 -0.12
CA MET A 112 -3.73 9.40 -0.84
C MET A 112 -4.03 10.85 -1.16
N ALA A 113 -3.04 11.74 -1.05
CA ALA A 113 -3.20 13.16 -1.31
C ALA A 113 -2.13 13.71 -2.23
N LEU A 114 -2.53 14.59 -3.16
CA LEU A 114 -1.62 15.49 -3.86
C LEU A 114 -1.45 16.76 -3.03
N VAL A 115 -0.20 17.03 -2.65
CA VAL A 115 0.16 18.18 -1.85
C VAL A 115 1.09 19.11 -2.63
N THR A 116 0.87 20.44 -2.48
CA THR A 116 1.69 21.50 -3.06
C THR A 116 2.22 22.42 -1.96
N PHE A 117 3.26 23.19 -2.25
CA PHE A 117 3.73 24.20 -1.30
C PHE A 117 3.15 25.56 -1.66
N PRO A 118 2.64 26.37 -0.71
CA PRO A 118 1.92 27.63 -1.00
C PRO A 118 2.66 28.60 -1.90
N ALA A 119 3.99 28.69 -1.77
CA ALA A 119 4.82 29.57 -2.58
C ALA A 119 4.82 29.23 -4.08
N SER A 120 4.34 28.02 -4.47
CA SER A 120 4.23 27.63 -5.88
C SER A 120 3.05 28.29 -6.60
N GLY A 121 2.06 28.81 -5.87
CA GLY A 121 0.82 29.32 -6.45
C GLY A 121 -0.09 28.26 -7.07
N LEU A 122 0.16 26.97 -6.80
CA LEU A 122 -0.62 25.85 -7.34
C LEU A 122 -1.74 25.47 -6.37
N TYR A 123 -2.97 25.61 -6.81
CA TYR A 123 -4.19 25.43 -6.01
C TYR A 123 -5.15 24.39 -6.58
N GLU A 124 -5.05 24.11 -7.89
CA GLU A 124 -6.00 23.33 -8.66
C GLU A 124 -5.27 22.22 -9.44
N PRO A 125 -5.91 21.06 -9.65
CA PRO A 125 -5.30 19.93 -10.38
C PRO A 125 -4.85 20.28 -11.80
N GLU A 126 -5.59 21.12 -12.52
CA GLU A 126 -5.31 21.53 -13.89
C GLU A 126 -3.97 22.28 -14.01
N GLN A 127 -3.56 22.96 -12.94
CA GLN A 127 -2.28 23.67 -12.91
C GLN A 127 -1.07 22.75 -12.84
N LEU A 128 -1.29 21.43 -12.62
CA LEU A 128 -0.23 20.39 -12.67
C LEU A 128 0.09 19.93 -14.10
N LYS A 129 -0.57 20.44 -15.12
CA LYS A 129 -0.30 20.14 -16.52
C LYS A 129 1.18 20.32 -16.83
N ASP A 130 1.82 19.26 -17.37
CA ASP A 130 3.24 19.22 -17.77
C ASP A 130 4.23 19.56 -16.66
N ARG A 131 3.84 19.41 -15.40
CA ARG A 131 4.70 19.66 -14.24
C ARG A 131 5.10 18.37 -13.54
N PRO A 132 6.34 18.23 -13.03
CA PRO A 132 6.79 17.03 -12.36
C PRO A 132 6.05 16.83 -11.03
N ILE A 133 5.48 15.64 -10.85
CA ILE A 133 4.79 15.22 -9.63
C ILE A 133 5.59 14.10 -8.98
N ALA A 134 6.02 14.32 -7.74
CA ALA A 134 6.86 13.39 -7.00
C ALA A 134 6.06 12.16 -6.53
N VAL A 135 6.48 10.98 -7.00
CA VAL A 135 5.87 9.67 -6.68
C VAL A 135 6.94 8.60 -6.46
N SER A 136 6.52 7.40 -6.06
CA SER A 136 7.29 6.16 -6.24
C SER A 136 6.73 5.42 -7.45
N PRO A 137 7.50 5.24 -8.54
CA PRO A 137 7.05 4.57 -9.74
C PRO A 137 6.53 3.15 -9.47
N TYR A 138 5.44 2.77 -10.14
CA TYR A 138 4.77 1.47 -10.03
C TYR A 138 4.29 1.10 -8.61
N ASN A 139 4.11 2.10 -7.76
CA ASN A 139 3.53 1.98 -6.42
C ASN A 139 2.24 2.81 -6.30
N GLY A 140 1.57 2.70 -5.15
CA GLY A 140 0.29 3.38 -4.89
C GLY A 140 0.27 4.86 -5.24
N SER A 141 1.36 5.59 -4.95
CA SER A 141 1.44 7.02 -5.28
C SER A 141 1.48 7.29 -6.79
N HIS A 142 2.10 6.42 -7.60
CA HIS A 142 2.06 6.56 -9.05
C HIS A 142 0.64 6.33 -9.58
N PHE A 143 0.06 5.16 -9.29
CA PHE A 143 -1.26 4.79 -9.80
C PHE A 143 -2.35 5.77 -9.35
N THR A 144 -2.36 6.16 -8.08
CA THR A 144 -3.35 7.13 -7.58
C THR A 144 -3.15 8.52 -8.17
N THR A 145 -1.93 8.96 -8.46
CA THR A 145 -1.69 10.23 -9.17
C THR A 145 -2.34 10.21 -10.55
N LEU A 146 -2.11 9.13 -11.32
CA LEU A 146 -2.76 8.98 -12.64
C LEU A 146 -4.28 8.98 -12.52
N LYS A 147 -4.83 8.19 -11.57
CA LYS A 147 -6.27 8.11 -11.32
C LYS A 147 -6.89 9.44 -10.91
N MET A 148 -6.22 10.21 -10.07
CA MET A 148 -6.70 11.51 -9.63
C MET A 148 -6.75 12.52 -10.77
N LEU A 149 -5.72 12.55 -11.60
CA LEU A 149 -5.53 13.60 -12.58
C LEU A 149 -6.15 13.31 -13.94
N GLU A 150 -6.46 12.06 -14.28
CA GLU A 150 -7.08 11.71 -15.58
C GLU A 150 -8.48 12.32 -15.80
N GLY A 151 -9.13 12.82 -14.73
CA GLY A 151 -10.38 13.56 -14.82
C GLY A 151 -10.20 15.08 -15.09
N PHE A 152 -8.98 15.59 -15.01
CA PHE A 152 -8.63 16.99 -15.15
C PHE A 152 -7.63 17.26 -16.28
N LEU A 153 -6.78 16.29 -16.57
CA LEU A 153 -5.70 16.39 -17.54
C LEU A 153 -5.74 15.19 -18.50
N GLU A 154 -5.34 15.44 -19.73
CA GLU A 154 -5.05 14.35 -20.63
C GLU A 154 -3.83 13.55 -20.14
N LYS A 155 -3.82 12.23 -20.36
CA LYS A 155 -2.79 11.32 -19.86
C LYS A 155 -1.37 11.73 -20.22
N SER A 156 -1.17 12.27 -21.43
CA SER A 156 0.11 12.78 -21.95
C SER A 156 0.67 13.96 -21.15
N HIS A 157 -0.20 14.71 -20.45
CA HIS A 157 0.15 15.86 -19.65
C HIS A 157 0.36 15.58 -18.16
N ILE A 158 0.22 14.30 -17.73
CA ILE A 158 0.48 13.89 -16.35
C ILE A 158 1.94 13.43 -16.26
N GLN A 159 2.81 14.26 -15.70
CA GLN A 159 4.24 14.00 -15.59
C GLN A 159 4.59 13.53 -14.18
N VAL A 160 4.98 12.28 -14.02
CA VAL A 160 5.44 11.74 -12.73
C VAL A 160 6.95 11.63 -12.68
N THR A 161 7.54 11.91 -11.53
CA THR A 161 8.99 11.80 -11.31
C THR A 161 9.28 11.01 -10.03
N HIS A 162 10.37 10.26 -10.03
CA HIS A 162 10.83 9.56 -8.83
C HIS A 162 11.50 10.54 -7.88
N ALA A 163 11.07 10.58 -6.62
CA ALA A 163 11.66 11.40 -5.58
C ALA A 163 11.80 10.66 -4.24
N GLY A 164 12.06 9.36 -4.28
CA GLY A 164 12.39 8.55 -3.11
C GLY A 164 11.28 8.40 -2.08
N THR A 165 11.63 8.58 -0.81
CA THR A 165 10.75 8.46 0.36
C THR A 165 9.72 9.59 0.43
N MET A 166 8.73 9.46 1.33
CA MET A 166 7.72 10.53 1.54
C MET A 166 8.36 11.85 1.99
N VAL A 167 9.41 11.78 2.82
CA VAL A 167 10.16 12.98 3.26
C VAL A 167 10.87 13.65 2.08
N GLU A 168 11.50 12.85 1.22
CA GLU A 168 12.20 13.37 0.03
C GLU A 168 11.24 14.00 -0.96
N ARG A 169 10.05 13.42 -1.15
CA ARG A 169 8.98 14.01 -1.99
C ARG A 169 8.53 15.36 -1.48
N LEU A 170 8.24 15.48 -0.17
CA LEU A 170 7.88 16.76 0.45
C LEU A 170 9.03 17.79 0.35
N THR A 171 10.27 17.32 0.48
CA THR A 171 11.46 18.16 0.32
C THR A 171 11.60 18.66 -1.11
N ALA A 172 11.41 17.80 -2.12
CA ALA A 172 11.45 18.17 -3.54
C ALA A 172 10.40 19.25 -3.87
N VAL A 173 9.17 19.09 -3.36
CA VAL A 173 8.12 20.12 -3.55
C VAL A 173 8.50 21.44 -2.88
N ARG A 174 9.01 21.41 -1.65
CA ARG A 174 9.42 22.61 -0.93
C ARG A 174 10.55 23.37 -1.63
N ARG A 175 11.45 22.65 -2.31
CA ARG A 175 12.56 23.22 -3.09
C ARG A 175 12.17 23.65 -4.51
N GLY A 176 10.93 23.36 -4.94
CA GLY A 176 10.48 23.61 -6.31
C GLY A 176 11.04 22.63 -7.36
N GLU A 177 11.67 21.52 -6.92
CA GLU A 177 12.15 20.44 -7.78
C GLU A 177 10.99 19.58 -8.31
N ALA A 178 9.85 19.57 -7.61
CA ALA A 178 8.58 19.01 -8.03
C ALA A 178 7.45 20.01 -7.75
N ALA A 179 6.43 20.00 -8.60
CA ALA A 179 5.25 20.86 -8.45
C ALA A 179 4.32 20.38 -7.34
N ALA A 180 4.18 19.05 -7.22
CA ALA A 180 3.37 18.39 -6.20
C ALA A 180 4.03 17.07 -5.77
N ALA A 181 3.56 16.53 -4.64
CA ALA A 181 3.89 15.18 -4.20
C ALA A 181 2.63 14.40 -3.88
N ASN A 182 2.64 13.10 -4.21
CA ASN A 182 1.61 12.17 -3.75
C ASN A 182 2.09 11.48 -2.47
N VAL A 183 1.35 11.68 -1.38
CA VAL A 183 1.65 11.16 -0.04
C VAL A 183 0.40 10.54 0.60
N MET A 184 0.61 9.78 1.68
CA MET A 184 -0.43 9.16 2.51
C MET A 184 -0.16 9.44 3.99
N GLU A 185 -1.05 9.05 4.90
CA GLU A 185 -0.78 9.17 6.33
C GLU A 185 0.41 8.30 6.77
N PRO A 186 1.22 8.80 7.71
CA PRO A 186 1.12 10.07 8.46
C PRO A 186 1.61 11.31 7.70
N TRP A 187 2.09 11.14 6.48
CA TRP A 187 2.78 12.20 5.72
C TRP A 187 1.86 13.29 5.18
N ILE A 188 0.54 13.02 5.05
CA ILE A 188 -0.45 14.08 4.77
C ILE A 188 -0.52 15.03 5.98
N SER A 189 -0.64 14.49 7.19
CA SER A 189 -0.66 15.27 8.43
C SER A 189 0.65 16.02 8.67
N VAL A 190 1.80 15.38 8.41
CA VAL A 190 3.12 16.05 8.44
C VAL A 190 3.20 17.19 7.43
N ALA A 191 2.72 16.99 6.21
CA ALA A 191 2.71 18.02 5.17
C ALA A 191 1.86 19.23 5.61
N GLN A 192 0.64 18.98 6.10
CA GLN A 192 -0.25 20.04 6.59
C GLN A 192 0.37 20.81 7.77
N LYS A 193 0.95 20.11 8.75
CA LYS A 193 1.69 20.74 9.87
C LYS A 193 2.83 21.62 9.40
N ARG A 194 3.47 21.29 8.28
CA ARG A 194 4.55 22.04 7.64
C ARG A 194 4.09 23.10 6.64
N GLY A 195 2.79 23.39 6.60
CA GLY A 195 2.20 24.43 5.77
C GLY A 195 1.98 24.06 4.31
N PHE A 196 2.09 22.77 3.94
CA PHE A 196 1.69 22.33 2.61
C PHE A 196 0.16 22.38 2.46
N ARG A 197 -0.28 22.56 1.23
CA ARG A 197 -1.69 22.51 0.86
C ARG A 197 -2.01 21.15 0.24
N VAL A 198 -3.08 20.53 0.70
CA VAL A 198 -3.72 19.41 0.00
C VAL A 198 -4.62 19.99 -1.09
N ILE A 199 -4.36 19.62 -2.34
CA ILE A 199 -5.18 20.08 -3.49
C ILE A 199 -6.14 19.00 -3.97
N MET A 200 -5.86 17.73 -3.69
CA MET A 200 -6.74 16.61 -4.04
C MET A 200 -6.48 15.42 -3.11
N GLU A 201 -7.54 14.71 -2.78
CA GLU A 201 -7.47 13.43 -2.06
C GLU A 201 -8.28 12.34 -2.80
N SER A 202 -7.81 11.10 -2.74
CA SER A 202 -8.51 9.93 -3.26
C SER A 202 -8.22 8.71 -2.40
N ASN A 203 -9.00 7.67 -2.56
CA ASN A 203 -8.80 6.40 -1.88
C ASN A 203 -8.08 5.40 -2.79
N SER A 204 -7.15 4.65 -2.19
CA SER A 204 -6.49 3.51 -2.80
C SER A 204 -6.86 2.27 -2.01
N THR A 205 -7.53 1.33 -2.64
CA THR A 205 -7.80 0.01 -2.05
C THR A 205 -6.51 -0.81 -2.02
N ARG A 206 -6.46 -1.71 -1.03
CA ARG A 206 -5.39 -2.71 -0.91
C ARG A 206 -5.87 -4.02 -1.51
N ALA A 207 -4.93 -4.79 -2.06
CA ALA A 207 -5.16 -6.19 -2.36
C ALA A 207 -4.11 -7.04 -1.65
N GLU A 208 -4.48 -8.26 -1.34
CA GLU A 208 -3.63 -9.23 -0.69
C GLU A 208 -3.36 -10.37 -1.65
N ALA A 209 -2.09 -10.73 -1.81
CA ALA A 209 -1.67 -11.87 -2.61
C ALA A 209 -0.95 -12.89 -1.74
N ALA A 210 -1.22 -14.15 -1.97
CA ALA A 210 -0.65 -15.26 -1.22
C ALA A 210 -0.14 -16.35 -2.15
N SER A 211 0.80 -17.15 -1.62
CA SER A 211 1.24 -18.40 -2.27
C SER A 211 0.16 -19.47 -2.18
N ASP A 212 0.25 -20.46 -3.04
CA ASP A 212 -0.66 -21.61 -3.05
C ASP A 212 -0.48 -22.50 -1.81
N ASP A 213 0.61 -22.31 -1.03
CA ASP A 213 0.87 -23.03 0.22
C ASP A 213 -0.10 -22.65 1.36
N LEU A 214 -0.74 -21.48 1.29
CA LEU A 214 -1.76 -21.07 2.25
C LEU A 214 -3.14 -21.55 1.79
N ASP A 215 -3.74 -22.44 2.55
CA ASP A 215 -5.08 -22.96 2.24
C ASP A 215 -6.22 -21.98 2.56
N GLY A 216 -7.44 -22.30 2.08
CA GLY A 216 -8.62 -21.48 2.25
C GLY A 216 -8.98 -21.20 3.72
N PRO A 217 -9.07 -22.24 4.58
CA PRO A 217 -9.33 -22.06 6.02
C PRO A 217 -8.31 -21.16 6.72
N THR A 218 -7.03 -21.31 6.43
CA THR A 218 -5.96 -20.47 7.00
C THR A 218 -6.13 -19.00 6.57
N LEU A 219 -6.40 -18.75 5.30
CA LEU A 219 -6.68 -17.40 4.80
C LEU A 219 -7.97 -16.82 5.40
N ALA A 220 -9.03 -17.63 5.55
CA ALA A 220 -10.29 -17.17 6.16
C ALA A 220 -10.07 -16.74 7.62
N ALA A 221 -9.33 -17.51 8.42
CA ALA A 221 -8.96 -17.18 9.78
C ALA A 221 -8.11 -15.89 9.84
N LEU A 222 -7.16 -15.74 8.91
CA LEU A 222 -6.33 -14.54 8.78
C LEU A 222 -7.18 -13.29 8.52
N PHE A 223 -8.14 -13.38 7.58
CA PHE A 223 -9.02 -12.27 7.23
C PHE A 223 -10.07 -11.97 8.31
N HIS A 224 -10.51 -12.98 9.05
CA HIS A 224 -11.38 -12.78 10.22
C HIS A 224 -10.67 -11.98 11.31
N ALA A 225 -9.41 -12.31 11.64
CA ALA A 225 -8.62 -11.54 12.59
C ALA A 225 -8.42 -10.09 12.11
N GLN A 226 -8.13 -9.86 10.82
CA GLN A 226 -7.99 -8.51 10.26
C GLN A 226 -9.32 -7.73 10.27
N ALA A 227 -10.45 -8.38 10.03
CA ALA A 227 -11.78 -7.75 10.10
C ALA A 227 -12.09 -7.27 11.52
N ARG A 228 -11.79 -8.08 12.54
CA ARG A 228 -11.93 -7.70 13.95
C ARG A 228 -11.02 -6.53 14.31
N ALA A 229 -9.77 -6.53 13.83
CA ALA A 229 -8.84 -5.43 14.02
C ALA A 229 -9.35 -4.13 13.36
N ALA A 230 -9.89 -4.21 12.14
CA ALA A 230 -10.50 -3.08 11.45
C ALA A 230 -11.67 -2.49 12.27
N ALA A 231 -12.51 -3.32 12.87
CA ALA A 231 -13.59 -2.87 13.75
C ALA A 231 -13.06 -2.13 15.01
N LEU A 232 -12.00 -2.65 15.63
CA LEU A 232 -11.34 -1.99 16.77
C LEU A 232 -10.77 -0.62 16.37
N ILE A 233 -10.10 -0.53 15.22
CA ILE A 233 -9.53 0.73 14.72
C ILE A 233 -10.64 1.75 14.46
N ASN A 234 -11.74 1.36 13.81
CA ASN A 234 -12.83 2.26 13.49
C ASN A 234 -13.59 2.74 14.74
N THR A 235 -13.62 1.94 15.83
CA THR A 235 -14.26 2.32 17.08
C THR A 235 -13.49 3.43 17.80
N ASP A 236 -12.15 3.38 17.80
CA ASP A 236 -11.30 4.39 18.43
C ASP A 236 -9.98 4.52 17.66
N PRO A 237 -9.97 5.24 16.54
CA PRO A 237 -8.76 5.38 15.72
C PRO A 237 -7.64 6.17 16.43
N ALA A 238 -7.98 7.05 17.39
CA ALA A 238 -7.00 7.82 18.16
C ALA A 238 -6.11 6.93 19.05
N ARG A 239 -6.64 5.82 19.54
CA ARG A 239 -5.91 4.81 20.32
C ARG A 239 -4.66 4.30 19.57
N TYR A 240 -4.71 4.26 18.25
CA TYR A 240 -3.67 3.72 17.39
C TYR A 240 -2.75 4.79 16.78
N ALA A 241 -2.92 6.06 17.17
CA ALA A 241 -2.10 7.17 16.66
C ALA A 241 -0.59 6.97 16.91
N HIS A 242 -0.23 6.27 17.99
CA HIS A 242 1.17 6.00 18.34
C HIS A 242 1.95 5.24 17.26
N TYR A 243 1.31 4.38 16.45
CA TYR A 243 1.97 3.72 15.33
C TYR A 243 2.39 4.72 14.25
N PHE A 244 1.52 5.69 13.94
CA PHE A 244 1.78 6.74 12.95
C PHE A 244 2.83 7.74 13.43
N VAL A 245 2.80 8.09 14.72
CA VAL A 245 3.82 8.95 15.34
C VAL A 245 5.19 8.29 15.27
N ALA A 246 5.27 6.99 15.52
CA ALA A 246 6.51 6.23 15.41
C ALA A 246 7.04 6.21 13.97
N GLU A 247 6.17 6.04 12.96
CA GLU A 247 6.55 6.10 11.54
C GLU A 247 7.01 7.51 11.13
N ALA A 248 6.36 8.55 11.65
CA ALA A 248 6.69 9.94 11.38
C ALA A 248 7.99 10.43 12.05
N GLN A 249 8.64 9.62 12.90
CA GLN A 249 9.97 9.87 13.48
C GLN A 249 10.13 11.24 14.14
N GLY A 250 9.15 11.63 14.98
CA GLY A 250 9.16 12.91 15.71
C GLY A 250 8.71 14.12 14.90
N LEU A 251 8.20 13.92 13.68
CA LEU A 251 7.65 15.01 12.85
C LEU A 251 6.18 15.27 13.11
N LEU A 252 5.53 14.40 13.87
CA LEU A 252 4.09 14.40 14.16
C LEU A 252 3.87 14.06 15.64
N GLU A 253 2.94 14.76 16.27
CA GLU A 253 2.41 14.40 17.57
C GLU A 253 1.03 13.72 17.41
N PRO A 254 0.53 12.93 18.39
CA PRO A 254 -0.74 12.22 18.25
C PRO A 254 -1.92 13.11 17.83
N GLN A 255 -2.00 14.33 18.36
CA GLN A 255 -3.07 15.31 18.08
C GLN A 255 -3.00 15.92 16.68
N ASP A 256 -1.85 15.82 15.99
CA ASP A 256 -1.68 16.33 14.63
C ASP A 256 -2.26 15.35 13.59
N LEU A 257 -2.38 14.06 13.95
CA LEU A 257 -2.87 13.03 13.05
C LEU A 257 -4.37 13.21 12.77
N GLN A 258 -4.71 13.29 11.49
CA GLN A 258 -6.11 13.42 11.07
C GLN A 258 -6.76 12.03 11.00
N THR A 259 -7.23 11.54 12.16
CA THR A 259 -7.74 10.17 12.30
C THR A 259 -8.96 9.85 11.44
N TRP A 260 -9.71 10.83 10.96
CA TRP A 260 -10.81 10.64 10.01
C TRP A 260 -10.34 10.11 8.63
N ARG A 261 -9.04 10.18 8.33
CA ARG A 261 -8.44 9.59 7.13
C ARG A 261 -8.11 8.11 7.28
N LEU A 262 -8.22 7.58 8.50
CA LEU A 262 -7.95 6.18 8.79
C LEU A 262 -9.21 5.35 8.50
N LEU A 263 -9.26 4.74 7.32
CA LEU A 263 -10.41 3.98 6.84
C LEU A 263 -10.06 2.50 6.75
N TYR A 264 -10.75 1.67 7.50
CA TYR A 264 -10.56 0.22 7.52
C TYR A 264 -11.90 -0.48 7.39
N GLY A 265 -11.94 -1.56 6.62
CA GLY A 265 -13.11 -2.42 6.47
C GLY A 265 -12.71 -3.90 6.61
N PRO A 266 -13.67 -4.80 6.64
CA PRO A 266 -13.35 -6.23 6.56
C PRO A 266 -12.72 -6.55 5.21
N PRO A 267 -11.72 -7.45 5.15
CA PRO A 267 -11.30 -8.04 3.88
C PRO A 267 -12.49 -8.63 3.13
N ALA A 268 -12.43 -8.61 1.81
CA ALA A 268 -13.53 -9.06 0.95
C ALA A 268 -13.00 -9.84 -0.25
N PRO A 269 -13.82 -10.70 -0.90
CA PRO A 269 -13.40 -11.38 -2.11
C PRO A 269 -13.08 -10.39 -3.24
N TYR A 270 -12.07 -10.71 -4.04
CA TYR A 270 -11.71 -9.93 -5.22
C TYR A 270 -12.58 -10.37 -6.39
N THR A 271 -13.58 -9.56 -6.75
CA THR A 271 -14.59 -9.95 -7.73
C THR A 271 -14.06 -9.89 -9.16
N ARG A 272 -14.69 -10.65 -10.07
CA ARG A 272 -14.38 -10.62 -11.50
C ARG A 272 -14.60 -9.24 -12.12
N GLU A 273 -15.67 -8.56 -11.76
CA GLU A 273 -15.95 -7.20 -12.21
C GLU A 273 -14.82 -6.24 -11.82
N ARG A 274 -14.39 -6.29 -10.55
CA ARG A 274 -13.29 -5.48 -10.06
C ARG A 274 -11.97 -5.76 -10.80
N PHE A 275 -11.68 -7.03 -11.04
CA PHE A 275 -10.52 -7.43 -11.85
C PHE A 275 -10.58 -6.78 -13.23
N GLN A 276 -11.73 -6.94 -13.94
CA GLN A 276 -11.89 -6.41 -15.29
C GLN A 276 -11.72 -4.90 -15.35
N ASP A 277 -12.29 -4.16 -14.39
CA ASP A 277 -12.22 -2.70 -14.36
C ASP A 277 -10.81 -2.22 -14.07
N THR A 278 -10.17 -2.80 -13.05
CA THR A 278 -8.79 -2.46 -12.67
C THR A 278 -7.81 -2.79 -13.78
N TYR A 279 -7.91 -3.99 -14.34
CA TYR A 279 -7.01 -4.47 -15.40
C TYR A 279 -7.18 -3.66 -16.69
N ARG A 280 -8.43 -3.40 -17.13
CA ARG A 280 -8.73 -2.56 -18.30
C ARG A 280 -8.19 -1.16 -18.15
N TRP A 281 -8.34 -0.55 -16.96
CA TRP A 281 -7.79 0.76 -16.70
C TRP A 281 -6.25 0.77 -16.81
N MET A 282 -5.57 -0.23 -16.25
CA MET A 282 -4.12 -0.36 -16.31
C MET A 282 -3.61 -0.54 -17.75
N LEU A 283 -4.32 -1.34 -18.56
CA LEU A 283 -4.00 -1.50 -19.99
C LEU A 283 -4.14 -0.21 -20.80
N GLY A 284 -4.91 0.76 -20.31
CA GLY A 284 -5.04 2.09 -20.90
C GLY A 284 -3.81 3.00 -20.74
N TYR A 285 -2.76 2.54 -20.03
CA TYR A 285 -1.50 3.24 -19.85
C TYR A 285 -0.32 2.39 -20.31
N PRO A 286 0.69 2.97 -20.97
CA PRO A 286 1.89 2.23 -21.35
C PRO A 286 2.60 1.61 -20.14
N ASN A 287 2.94 0.33 -20.23
CA ASN A 287 3.79 -0.37 -19.26
C ASN A 287 3.27 -0.48 -17.81
N LEU A 288 2.00 -0.18 -17.53
CA LEU A 288 1.46 -0.39 -16.18
C LEU A 288 1.17 -1.86 -15.90
N VAL A 289 0.73 -2.62 -16.89
CA VAL A 289 0.51 -4.06 -16.78
C VAL A 289 0.67 -4.72 -18.16
N ALA A 290 1.13 -5.96 -18.19
CA ALA A 290 1.21 -6.73 -19.41
C ALA A 290 -0.18 -7.25 -19.84
N PRO A 291 -0.48 -7.34 -21.15
CA PRO A 291 -1.76 -7.87 -21.64
C PRO A 291 -1.83 -9.40 -21.55
N GLY A 292 -3.04 -9.95 -21.66
CA GLY A 292 -3.30 -11.39 -21.84
C GLY A 292 -3.62 -12.17 -20.56
N ALA A 293 -3.60 -11.54 -19.38
CA ALA A 293 -3.95 -12.23 -18.14
C ALA A 293 -5.47 -12.39 -17.98
N THR A 294 -5.88 -13.53 -17.42
CA THR A 294 -7.26 -13.84 -17.08
C THR A 294 -7.51 -13.76 -15.58
N TYR A 295 -8.78 -13.65 -15.20
CA TYR A 295 -9.19 -13.63 -13.80
C TYR A 295 -8.75 -14.91 -13.06
N GLU A 296 -8.91 -16.06 -13.66
CA GLU A 296 -8.60 -17.37 -13.09
C GLU A 296 -7.11 -17.59 -12.86
N GLU A 297 -6.26 -16.97 -13.66
CA GLU A 297 -4.81 -17.02 -13.50
C GLU A 297 -4.34 -16.13 -12.35
N VAL A 298 -5.01 -14.99 -12.11
CA VAL A 298 -4.56 -13.92 -11.22
C VAL A 298 -5.26 -13.95 -9.87
N VAL A 299 -6.52 -14.42 -9.80
CA VAL A 299 -7.37 -14.36 -8.60
C VAL A 299 -7.76 -15.75 -8.11
N ASP A 300 -7.75 -15.91 -6.79
CA ASP A 300 -8.23 -17.11 -6.11
C ASP A 300 -8.91 -16.76 -4.78
N ASN A 301 -10.23 -16.76 -4.78
CA ASN A 301 -11.04 -16.44 -3.61
C ASN A 301 -11.26 -17.64 -2.68
N ARG A 302 -10.28 -18.54 -2.55
CA ARG A 302 -10.40 -19.77 -1.74
C ARG A 302 -10.73 -19.56 -0.26
N ALA A 303 -10.47 -18.37 0.28
CA ALA A 303 -10.84 -18.02 1.66
C ALA A 303 -12.35 -17.92 1.89
N TRP A 304 -13.16 -17.83 0.84
CA TRP A 304 -14.63 -17.65 0.89
C TRP A 304 -15.40 -18.84 0.25
N GLN A 305 -14.75 -19.97 0.06
CA GLN A 305 -15.35 -21.19 -0.52
C GLN A 305 -15.83 -22.16 0.56
#